data_1a3a50080f3967927f5f6d2bd64c5351
#
_entry.id   1a3a50080f3967927f5f6d2bd64c5351
#
_cell.length_a   1.000
_cell.length_b   1.000
_cell.length_c   1.000
_cell.angle_alpha   90.00
_cell.angle_beta   90.00
_cell.angle_gamma   90.00
#
_symmetry.space_group_name_H-M   'P 1'
#
loop_
_entity.id
_entity.type
_entity.pdbx_description
1 polymer ?
#
loop_
_entity_poly.entity_id
_entity_poly.type
_entity_poly.pdbx_seq_one_letter_code
_entity_poly.pdbx_strand_id
1 'polypeptide(L)'
;MEGLLAYGLFCERLPNILSSINFFDYCIKKAPTCDKETSYIRYDAMRNINVPRCIEIPNPVSYYSLCMSISNNWKGFQDYFYRQTYGHVYKISRIHIRKLMKRKEVFKMNYEDWHVDGTPELDLQIGAKFLVEADISSCFPSMYSHAISWAVIGKEKAKVNRNGNEWYDKLDVCTRRIKHGE
;
A
#
# COMPACT_ATOMS: atom_id res chain seq x y z
N MET A 1 2.91 -12.43 6.40
CA MET A 1 2.50 -13.10 5.16
C MET A 1 1.00 -13.38 5.13
N GLU A 2 0.45 -14.15 6.08
CA GLU A 2 -0.98 -14.47 6.16
C GLU A 2 -1.88 -13.23 6.09
N GLY A 3 -1.67 -12.23 6.93
CA GLY A 3 -2.48 -11.02 6.94
C GLY A 3 -2.47 -10.20 5.64
N LEU A 4 -1.40 -10.32 4.84
CA LEU A 4 -1.33 -9.67 3.53
C LEU A 4 -2.05 -10.49 2.46
N LEU A 5 -1.79 -11.79 2.38
CA LEU A 5 -2.27 -12.63 1.28
C LEU A 5 -3.66 -13.20 1.55
N ALA A 6 -3.91 -13.77 2.74
CA ALA A 6 -5.21 -14.37 3.04
C ALA A 6 -6.32 -13.34 3.29
N TYR A 7 -5.95 -12.15 3.78
CA TYR A 7 -6.91 -11.13 4.20
C TYR A 7 -6.71 -9.76 3.54
N GLY A 8 -5.73 -9.60 2.65
CA GLY A 8 -5.40 -8.32 2.02
C GLY A 8 -5.65 -8.24 0.51
N LEU A 9 -5.84 -9.38 -0.18
CA LEU A 9 -6.07 -9.40 -1.62
C LEU A 9 -7.44 -8.79 -1.99
N PHE A 10 -8.46 -9.07 -1.19
CA PHE A 10 -9.80 -8.53 -1.38
C PHE A 10 -10.10 -7.50 -0.30
N CYS A 11 -10.44 -6.29 -0.73
CA CYS A 11 -10.79 -5.21 0.18
C CYS A 11 -12.26 -5.31 0.65
N GLU A 12 -12.60 -4.64 1.74
CA GLU A 12 -13.94 -4.60 2.34
C GLU A 12 -15.06 -4.14 1.39
N ARG A 13 -14.71 -3.51 0.27
CA ARG A 13 -15.66 -2.99 -0.73
C ARG A 13 -16.02 -4.00 -1.81
N LEU A 14 -15.34 -5.13 -1.84
CA LEU A 14 -15.67 -6.24 -2.71
C LEU A 14 -16.70 -7.14 -2.03
N PRO A 15 -17.45 -7.94 -2.82
CA PRO A 15 -18.41 -8.87 -2.25
C PRO A 15 -17.78 -9.80 -1.20
N ASN A 16 -18.42 -9.96 -0.06
CA ASN A 16 -17.91 -10.75 1.07
C ASN A 16 -17.74 -12.25 0.77
N ILE A 17 -18.27 -12.71 -0.37
CA ILE A 17 -18.06 -14.09 -0.83
C ILE A 17 -16.64 -14.32 -1.37
N LEU A 18 -15.93 -13.25 -1.71
CA LEU A 18 -14.56 -13.36 -2.21
C LEU A 18 -13.61 -13.59 -1.02
N SER A 19 -12.83 -14.66 -1.12
CA SER A 19 -11.86 -15.05 -0.10
C SER A 19 -10.57 -15.54 -0.74
N SER A 20 -9.45 -15.15 -0.19
CA SER A 20 -8.11 -15.60 -0.61
C SER A 20 -7.45 -16.59 0.34
N ILE A 21 -8.20 -17.10 1.34
CA ILE A 21 -7.66 -18.03 2.35
C ILE A 21 -7.16 -19.32 1.68
N ASN A 22 -7.97 -19.94 0.84
CA ASN A 22 -7.58 -21.18 0.14
C ASN A 22 -6.40 -20.95 -0.82
N PHE A 23 -6.31 -19.76 -1.41
CA PHE A 23 -5.18 -19.39 -2.24
C PHE A 23 -3.90 -19.20 -1.40
N PHE A 24 -4.00 -18.66 -0.21
CA PHE A 24 -2.88 -18.60 0.74
C PHE A 24 -2.35 -20.00 1.06
N ASP A 25 -3.24 -20.95 1.37
CA ASP A 25 -2.86 -22.35 1.66
C ASP A 25 -2.18 -23.02 0.44
N TYR A 26 -2.66 -22.74 -0.77
CA TYR A 26 -2.03 -23.17 -2.00
C TYR A 26 -0.62 -22.57 -2.15
N CYS A 27 -0.45 -21.28 -1.90
CA CYS A 27 0.85 -20.61 -2.02
C CYS A 27 1.87 -21.13 -1.03
N ILE A 28 1.47 -21.45 0.20
CA ILE A 28 2.37 -22.04 1.20
C ILE A 28 2.86 -23.42 0.75
N LYS A 29 1.99 -24.21 0.10
CA LYS A 29 2.34 -25.57 -0.36
C LYS A 29 3.14 -25.59 -1.66
N LYS A 30 2.86 -24.70 -2.59
CA LYS A 30 3.37 -24.73 -3.98
C LYS A 30 4.36 -23.63 -4.33
N ALA A 31 4.42 -22.55 -3.55
CA ALA A 31 5.28 -21.39 -3.79
C ALA A 31 5.30 -20.94 -5.27
N PRO A 32 4.14 -20.60 -5.84
CA PRO A 32 4.06 -20.26 -7.26
C PRO A 32 4.92 -19.02 -7.57
N THR A 33 5.54 -19.00 -8.75
CA THR A 33 6.36 -17.87 -9.21
C THR A 33 5.69 -17.17 -10.38
N CYS A 34 5.85 -15.85 -10.45
CA CYS A 34 5.40 -15.05 -11.57
C CYS A 34 6.49 -14.05 -11.96
N ASP A 35 7.17 -14.33 -13.08
CA ASP A 35 8.28 -13.50 -13.56
C ASP A 35 7.87 -12.53 -14.67
N LYS A 36 6.59 -12.55 -15.07
CA LYS A 36 6.03 -11.73 -16.12
C LYS A 36 5.07 -10.68 -15.56
N GLU A 37 4.87 -9.63 -16.33
CA GLU A 37 3.77 -8.69 -16.12
C GLU A 37 2.44 -9.41 -16.30
N THR A 38 1.46 -9.05 -15.47
CA THR A 38 0.14 -9.70 -15.45
C THR A 38 -0.96 -8.67 -15.50
N SER A 39 -2.06 -9.03 -16.15
CA SER A 39 -3.28 -8.23 -16.15
C SER A 39 -4.00 -8.28 -14.80
N TYR A 40 -4.86 -7.32 -14.58
CA TYR A 40 -5.76 -7.23 -13.44
C TYR A 40 -7.21 -7.31 -13.88
N ILE A 41 -8.11 -7.60 -12.94
CA ILE A 41 -9.55 -7.58 -13.18
C ILE A 41 -10.09 -6.24 -12.67
N ARG A 42 -10.78 -5.52 -13.53
CA ARG A 42 -11.48 -4.30 -13.16
C ARG A 42 -12.86 -4.63 -12.62
N TYR A 43 -13.19 -4.09 -11.45
CA TYR A 43 -14.49 -4.16 -10.81
C TYR A 43 -15.01 -2.76 -10.50
N ASP A 44 -16.14 -2.39 -11.06
CA ASP A 44 -16.75 -1.09 -10.82
C ASP A 44 -17.77 -1.20 -9.68
N ALA A 45 -17.37 -0.76 -8.49
CA ALA A 45 -18.23 -0.73 -7.31
C ALA A 45 -19.16 0.48 -7.36
N MET A 46 -20.45 0.27 -7.11
CA MET A 46 -21.42 1.37 -7.05
C MET A 46 -21.14 2.29 -5.87
N ARG A 47 -21.20 3.59 -6.14
CA ARG A 47 -21.21 4.68 -5.13
C ARG A 47 -22.60 5.27 -5.03
N ASN A 48 -22.88 5.98 -3.91
CA ASN A 48 -24.16 6.64 -3.65
C ASN A 48 -24.57 7.72 -4.67
N ILE A 49 -23.72 8.10 -5.60
CA ILE A 49 -23.93 9.19 -6.56
C ILE A 49 -23.58 8.68 -7.96
N ASN A 50 -24.25 7.71 -8.49
CA ASN A 50 -24.15 7.23 -9.88
C ASN A 50 -22.76 7.24 -10.56
N VAL A 51 -21.69 7.44 -9.80
CA VAL A 51 -20.31 7.38 -10.27
C VAL A 51 -19.69 6.10 -9.75
N PRO A 52 -19.37 5.14 -10.63
CA PRO A 52 -18.73 3.92 -10.22
C PRO A 52 -17.33 4.19 -9.67
N ARG A 53 -16.95 3.47 -8.63
CA ARG A 53 -15.58 3.42 -8.14
C ARG A 53 -14.88 2.22 -8.75
N CYS A 54 -13.93 2.48 -9.61
CA CYS A 54 -13.09 1.44 -10.16
C CYS A 54 -12.19 0.84 -9.05
N ILE A 55 -12.24 -0.46 -8.91
CA ILE A 55 -11.39 -1.27 -8.04
C ILE A 55 -10.67 -2.28 -8.94
N GLU A 56 -9.35 -2.34 -8.83
CA GLU A 56 -8.53 -3.24 -9.60
C GLU A 56 -8.11 -4.42 -8.72
N ILE A 57 -8.45 -5.63 -9.16
CA ILE A 57 -8.09 -6.88 -8.47
C ILE A 57 -6.89 -7.46 -9.19
N PRO A 58 -5.69 -7.45 -8.58
CA PRO A 58 -4.48 -7.92 -9.22
C PRO A 58 -4.50 -9.44 -9.46
N ASN A 59 -3.66 -9.89 -10.39
CA ASN A 59 -3.40 -11.32 -10.54
C ASN A 59 -2.92 -11.91 -9.21
N PRO A 60 -3.54 -12.99 -8.69
CA PRO A 60 -3.22 -13.52 -7.37
C PRO A 60 -1.75 -13.96 -7.21
N VAL A 61 -1.13 -14.53 -8.27
CA VAL A 61 0.27 -14.98 -8.20
C VAL A 61 1.24 -13.79 -8.15
N SER A 62 0.97 -12.73 -8.92
CA SER A 62 1.77 -11.49 -8.83
C SER A 62 1.60 -10.81 -7.48
N TYR A 63 0.39 -10.82 -6.93
CA TYR A 63 0.13 -10.31 -5.59
C TYR A 63 0.83 -11.14 -4.52
N TYR A 64 0.89 -12.47 -4.67
CA TYR A 64 1.71 -13.34 -3.80
C TYR A 64 3.18 -12.93 -3.82
N SER A 65 3.76 -12.67 -5.00
CA SER A 65 5.15 -12.22 -5.12
C SER A 65 5.39 -10.90 -4.40
N LEU A 66 4.45 -9.96 -4.48
CA LEU A 66 4.48 -8.70 -3.73
C LEU A 66 4.42 -8.95 -2.21
N CYS A 67 3.50 -9.79 -1.75
CA CYS A 67 3.36 -10.14 -0.34
C CYS A 67 4.62 -10.81 0.21
N MET A 68 5.28 -11.67 -0.58
CA MET A 68 6.57 -12.28 -0.23
C MET A 68 7.67 -11.23 -0.11
N SER A 69 7.76 -10.30 -1.07
CA SER A 69 8.74 -9.22 -1.02
C SER A 69 8.58 -8.35 0.24
N ILE A 70 7.35 -7.98 0.57
CA ILE A 70 7.04 -7.21 1.79
C ILE A 70 7.37 -8.01 3.05
N SER A 71 6.95 -9.28 3.11
CA SER A 71 7.12 -10.12 4.30
C SER A 71 8.59 -10.39 4.60
N ASN A 72 9.39 -10.69 3.57
CA ASN A 72 10.81 -10.98 3.71
C ASN A 72 11.64 -9.74 4.12
N ASN A 73 11.14 -8.55 3.78
CA ASN A 73 11.83 -7.29 4.05
C ASN A 73 11.10 -6.43 5.10
N TRP A 74 10.23 -7.04 5.91
CA TRP A 74 9.37 -6.34 6.85
C TRP A 74 10.12 -5.38 7.78
N LYS A 75 11.28 -5.79 8.27
CA LYS A 75 12.12 -4.95 9.12
C LYS A 75 12.61 -3.69 8.40
N GLY A 76 13.04 -3.81 7.14
CA GLY A 76 13.45 -2.66 6.33
C GLY A 76 12.32 -1.64 6.13
N PHE A 77 11.10 -2.14 5.94
CA PHE A 77 9.91 -1.26 5.89
C PHE A 77 9.69 -0.53 7.21
N GLN A 78 9.68 -1.26 8.33
CA GLN A 78 9.47 -0.67 9.64
C GLN A 78 10.53 0.40 9.96
N ASP A 79 11.80 0.11 9.69
CA ASP A 79 12.92 1.02 9.92
C ASP A 79 12.80 2.27 9.04
N TYR A 80 12.35 2.13 7.80
CA TYR A 80 12.12 3.26 6.89
C TYR A 80 10.99 4.15 7.40
N PHE A 81 9.83 3.61 7.71
CA PHE A 81 8.69 4.37 8.20
C PHE A 81 8.96 4.99 9.58
N TYR A 82 9.67 4.29 10.46
CA TYR A 82 10.06 4.85 11.75
C TYR A 82 10.95 6.09 11.58
N ARG A 83 11.95 6.02 10.70
CA ARG A 83 12.83 7.18 10.42
C ARG A 83 12.07 8.37 9.86
N GLN A 84 11.11 8.14 9.00
CA GLN A 84 10.30 9.19 8.39
C GLN A 84 9.36 9.88 9.39
N THR A 85 8.95 9.19 10.43
CA THR A 85 8.04 9.72 11.47
C THR A 85 8.75 10.18 12.74
N TYR A 86 10.04 9.84 12.90
CA TYR A 86 10.81 10.19 14.08
C TYR A 86 11.08 11.70 14.14
N GLY A 87 10.81 12.30 15.30
CA GLY A 87 11.05 13.73 15.54
C GLY A 87 10.00 14.68 14.95
N HIS A 88 8.99 14.19 14.24
CA HIS A 88 7.87 15.00 13.81
C HIS A 88 6.83 15.15 14.93
N VAL A 89 6.43 16.39 15.20
CA VAL A 89 5.39 16.73 16.20
C VAL A 89 4.04 16.17 15.76
N TYR A 90 3.78 16.17 14.46
CA TYR A 90 2.55 15.65 13.86
C TYR A 90 2.80 14.42 13.01
N LYS A 91 1.98 13.40 13.15
CA LYS A 91 2.00 12.23 12.26
C LYS A 91 1.36 12.62 10.93
N ILE A 92 2.19 12.80 9.90
CA ILE A 92 1.75 13.25 8.58
C ILE A 92 0.98 12.14 7.86
N SER A 93 1.29 10.86 8.10
CA SER A 93 0.61 9.74 7.45
C SER A 93 -0.42 9.09 8.37
N ARG A 94 -1.62 8.89 7.84
CA ARG A 94 -2.71 8.16 8.51
C ARG A 94 -2.63 6.64 8.30
N ILE A 95 -1.74 6.17 7.44
CA ILE A 95 -1.49 4.75 7.26
C ILE A 95 -0.48 4.30 8.30
N HIS A 96 -0.95 3.55 9.28
CA HIS A 96 -0.09 2.99 10.31
C HIS A 96 0.27 1.54 9.98
N ILE A 97 1.56 1.27 9.83
CA ILE A 97 2.08 -0.09 9.76
C ILE A 97 2.16 -0.62 11.18
N ARG A 98 1.10 -1.27 11.61
CA ARG A 98 1.06 -1.94 12.91
C ARG A 98 0.36 -3.29 12.83
N LYS A 99 0.84 -4.23 13.62
CA LYS A 99 0.15 -5.51 13.81
C LYS A 99 -1.11 -5.26 14.63
N LEU A 100 -2.26 -5.54 14.06
CA LEU A 100 -3.53 -5.44 14.77
C LEU A 100 -3.73 -6.69 15.63
N MET A 101 -3.72 -6.53 16.96
CA MET A 101 -3.77 -7.65 17.92
C MET A 101 -5.05 -8.50 17.83
N LYS A 102 -6.16 -7.92 17.37
CA LYS A 102 -7.48 -8.57 17.32
C LYS A 102 -8.05 -8.75 15.91
N ARG A 103 -7.28 -8.39 14.86
CA ARG A 103 -7.70 -8.50 13.46
C ARG A 103 -6.68 -9.30 12.66
N LYS A 104 -7.15 -9.87 11.57
CA LYS A 104 -6.34 -10.69 10.67
C LYS A 104 -5.62 -9.84 9.63
N GLU A 105 -6.15 -8.66 9.31
CA GLU A 105 -5.55 -7.70 8.40
C GLU A 105 -4.31 -7.03 9.01
N VAL A 106 -3.34 -6.69 8.17
CA VAL A 106 -2.08 -6.06 8.61
C VAL A 106 -2.19 -4.55 8.65
N PHE A 107 -2.93 -3.97 7.71
CA PHE A 107 -3.04 -2.53 7.57
C PHE A 107 -4.43 -2.04 7.93
N LYS A 108 -4.49 -0.96 8.68
CA LYS A 108 -5.71 -0.19 8.88
C LYS A 108 -5.45 1.25 8.47
N MET A 109 -6.29 1.80 7.58
CA MET A 109 -6.36 3.25 7.44
C MET A 109 -7.06 3.81 8.68
N ASN A 110 -6.37 4.66 9.43
CA ASN A 110 -7.03 5.46 10.45
C ASN A 110 -7.76 6.59 9.74
N TYR A 111 -9.07 6.52 9.75
CA TYR A 111 -9.87 7.73 9.65
C TYR A 111 -9.65 8.54 10.94
N GLU A 112 -9.74 9.86 10.84
CA GLU A 112 -9.61 10.75 12.00
C GLU A 112 -10.42 10.22 13.18
N ASP A 113 -9.74 9.96 14.26
CA ASP A 113 -10.35 9.71 15.55
C ASP A 113 -9.87 10.83 16.49
N TRP A 114 -10.70 11.87 16.64
CA TRP A 114 -10.39 13.02 17.48
C TRP A 114 -10.14 12.64 18.95
N HIS A 115 -10.64 11.50 19.40
CA HIS A 115 -10.35 10.97 20.74
C HIS A 115 -8.91 10.46 20.91
N VAL A 116 -8.30 10.02 19.81
CA VAL A 116 -6.96 9.42 19.83
C VAL A 116 -5.89 10.39 19.31
N ASP A 117 -6.25 11.14 18.27
CA ASP A 117 -5.30 11.97 17.53
C ASP A 117 -5.32 13.45 17.99
N GLY A 118 -6.28 13.83 18.85
CA GLY A 118 -6.52 15.23 19.19
C GLY A 118 -7.05 16.04 17.99
N THR A 119 -6.94 17.34 18.07
CA THR A 119 -7.24 18.26 16.95
C THR A 119 -6.00 19.09 16.61
N PRO A 120 -4.92 18.49 16.11
CA PRO A 120 -3.70 19.23 15.78
C PRO A 120 -3.93 20.31 14.73
N GLU A 121 -5.00 20.16 13.92
CA GLU A 121 -5.42 21.14 12.91
C GLU A 121 -5.84 22.45 13.54
N LEU A 122 -6.53 22.44 14.67
CA LEU A 122 -6.91 23.67 15.39
C LEU A 122 -5.69 24.40 15.92
N ASP A 123 -4.73 23.69 16.48
CA ASP A 123 -3.49 24.27 16.99
C ASP A 123 -2.66 24.91 15.87
N LEU A 124 -2.65 24.27 14.69
CA LEU A 124 -1.96 24.78 13.49
C LEU A 124 -2.65 26.02 12.91
N GLN A 125 -3.95 26.18 13.11
CA GLN A 125 -4.70 27.33 12.64
C GLN A 125 -4.54 28.57 13.51
N ILE A 126 -4.10 28.44 14.75
CA ILE A 126 -3.89 29.56 15.65
C ILE A 126 -2.84 30.51 15.07
N GLY A 127 -3.26 31.75 14.77
CA GLY A 127 -2.40 32.78 14.17
C GLY A 127 -2.19 32.66 12.65
N ALA A 128 -2.75 31.63 11.99
CA ALA A 128 -2.71 31.50 10.55
C ALA A 128 -3.68 32.50 9.89
N LYS A 129 -3.21 33.15 8.80
CA LYS A 129 -4.04 34.08 8.00
C LYS A 129 -4.77 33.38 6.85
N PHE A 130 -4.30 32.23 6.44
CA PHE A 130 -4.82 31.50 5.30
C PHE A 130 -4.89 30.01 5.64
N LEU A 131 -5.96 29.34 5.23
CA LEU A 131 -6.11 27.89 5.20
C LEU A 131 -6.07 27.46 3.73
N VAL A 132 -5.17 26.55 3.39
CA VAL A 132 -5.07 25.97 2.06
C VAL A 132 -5.38 24.48 2.17
N GLU A 133 -6.46 24.05 1.54
CA GLU A 133 -6.78 22.63 1.39
C GLU A 133 -6.37 22.17 0.00
N ALA A 134 -5.59 21.08 -0.06
CA ALA A 134 -5.12 20.51 -1.31
C ALA A 134 -5.23 18.99 -1.28
N ASP A 135 -5.62 18.41 -2.41
CA ASP A 135 -5.66 16.96 -2.62
C ASP A 135 -5.00 16.59 -3.95
N ILE A 136 -4.42 15.39 -4.01
CA ILE A 136 -3.79 14.86 -5.22
C ILE A 136 -4.86 14.12 -6.03
N SER A 137 -5.28 14.72 -7.12
CA SER A 137 -6.24 14.08 -8.03
C SER A 137 -5.67 12.76 -8.57
N SER A 138 -6.50 11.71 -8.51
CA SER A 138 -6.13 10.39 -9.01
C SER A 138 -4.77 9.87 -8.47
N CYS A 139 -4.50 10.07 -7.19
CA CYS A 139 -3.21 9.77 -6.55
C CYS A 139 -2.67 8.38 -6.92
N PHE A 140 -3.47 7.32 -6.73
CA PHE A 140 -3.03 5.95 -6.98
C PHE A 140 -2.75 5.65 -8.47
N PRO A 141 -3.63 5.99 -9.41
CA PRO A 141 -3.34 5.83 -10.84
C PRO A 141 -2.14 6.65 -11.31
N SER A 142 -1.92 7.83 -10.70
CA SER A 142 -0.83 8.75 -11.07
C SER A 142 0.52 8.38 -10.47
N MET A 143 0.58 7.39 -9.55
CA MET A 143 1.85 6.96 -8.98
C MET A 143 2.75 6.32 -10.06
N TYR A 144 3.92 6.90 -10.22
CA TYR A 144 4.93 6.38 -11.13
C TYR A 144 5.48 5.03 -10.62
N SER A 145 5.63 4.07 -11.53
CA SER A 145 6.03 2.71 -11.17
C SER A 145 7.39 2.60 -10.48
N HIS A 146 8.30 3.55 -10.71
CA HIS A 146 9.62 3.61 -10.07
C HIS A 146 9.66 4.53 -8.83
N ALA A 147 8.51 4.98 -8.34
CA ALA A 147 8.46 5.91 -7.23
C ALA A 147 8.95 5.32 -5.91
N ILE A 148 8.91 4.00 -5.75
CA ILE A 148 9.32 3.31 -4.52
C ILE A 148 10.82 3.51 -4.27
N SER A 149 11.67 3.15 -5.22
CA SER A 149 13.12 3.34 -5.11
C SER A 149 13.48 4.83 -4.97
N TRP A 150 12.76 5.71 -5.67
CA TRP A 150 12.97 7.17 -5.55
C TRP A 150 12.63 7.70 -4.17
N ALA A 151 11.55 7.20 -3.57
CA ALA A 151 11.16 7.61 -2.23
C ALA A 151 12.19 7.20 -1.17
N VAL A 152 12.82 6.03 -1.35
CA VAL A 152 13.74 5.48 -0.35
C VAL A 152 15.13 6.09 -0.44
N ILE A 153 15.71 6.23 -1.64
CA ILE A 153 17.10 6.65 -1.84
C ILE A 153 17.27 7.93 -2.66
N GLY A 154 16.19 8.51 -3.14
CA GLY A 154 16.20 9.69 -4.01
C GLY A 154 16.35 9.34 -5.49
N LYS A 155 15.79 10.21 -6.33
CA LYS A 155 15.67 9.96 -7.80
C LYS A 155 17.02 9.73 -8.48
N GLU A 156 18.01 10.55 -8.17
CA GLU A 156 19.32 10.49 -8.87
C GLU A 156 20.09 9.22 -8.49
N LYS A 157 20.10 8.84 -7.22
CA LYS A 157 20.72 7.58 -6.76
C LYS A 157 20.01 6.36 -7.35
N ALA A 158 18.68 6.38 -7.39
CA ALA A 158 17.90 5.28 -7.95
C ALA A 158 18.15 5.10 -9.46
N LYS A 159 18.39 6.18 -10.21
CA LYS A 159 18.75 6.09 -11.64
C LYS A 159 20.10 5.39 -11.87
N VAL A 160 21.07 5.64 -10.99
CA VAL A 160 22.38 4.99 -11.07
C VAL A 160 22.30 3.52 -10.67
N ASN A 161 21.45 3.19 -9.69
CA ASN A 161 21.34 1.84 -9.10
C ASN A 161 20.18 1.02 -9.70
N ARG A 162 19.94 1.11 -10.99
CA ARG A 162 18.79 0.45 -11.66
C ARG A 162 18.72 -1.06 -11.53
N ASN A 163 19.83 -1.73 -11.29
CA ASN A 163 19.93 -3.19 -11.13
C ASN A 163 20.20 -3.58 -9.66
N GLY A 164 19.81 -2.74 -8.72
CA GLY A 164 20.00 -2.97 -7.30
C GLY A 164 19.26 -4.23 -6.82
N ASN A 165 19.86 -4.91 -5.85
CA ASN A 165 19.27 -6.09 -5.19
C ASN A 165 18.64 -5.75 -3.84
N GLU A 166 18.49 -4.48 -3.55
CA GLU A 166 17.94 -3.99 -2.30
C GLU A 166 16.43 -4.29 -2.19
N TRP A 167 15.94 -4.25 -0.98
CA TRP A 167 14.54 -4.57 -0.70
C TRP A 167 13.54 -3.69 -1.45
N TYR A 168 13.84 -2.40 -1.60
CA TYR A 168 13.00 -1.44 -2.30
C TYR A 168 13.01 -1.65 -3.81
N ASP A 169 14.13 -2.11 -4.40
CA ASP A 169 14.20 -2.45 -5.82
C ASP A 169 13.35 -3.68 -6.13
N LYS A 170 13.42 -4.71 -5.28
CA LYS A 170 12.59 -5.92 -5.41
C LYS A 170 11.11 -5.60 -5.27
N LEU A 171 10.76 -4.72 -4.35
CA LEU A 171 9.38 -4.25 -4.18
C LEU A 171 8.90 -3.49 -5.41
N ASP A 172 9.71 -2.59 -5.96
CA ASP A 172 9.43 -1.83 -7.17
C ASP A 172 9.12 -2.76 -8.36
N VAL A 173 9.95 -3.78 -8.56
CA VAL A 173 9.74 -4.82 -9.60
C VAL A 173 8.41 -5.55 -9.39
N CYS A 174 8.11 -6.00 -8.17
CA CYS A 174 6.86 -6.70 -7.88
C CYS A 174 5.63 -5.79 -8.12
N THR A 175 5.72 -4.52 -7.74
CA THR A 175 4.64 -3.55 -7.95
C THR A 175 4.40 -3.27 -9.44
N ARG A 176 5.46 -3.15 -10.24
CA ARG A 176 5.34 -2.98 -11.70
C ARG A 176 4.64 -4.17 -12.37
N ARG A 177 5.00 -5.38 -11.99
CA ARG A 177 4.39 -6.61 -12.54
C ARG A 177 2.89 -6.71 -12.29
N ILE A 178 2.39 -6.05 -11.26
CA ILE A 178 0.97 -5.99 -10.95
C ILE A 178 0.27 -4.87 -11.74
N LYS A 179 0.95 -3.73 -11.97
CA LYS A 179 0.35 -2.52 -12.52
C LYS A 179 0.29 -2.48 -14.05
N HIS A 180 1.16 -3.18 -14.76
CA HIS A 180 1.36 -3.04 -16.21
C HIS A 180 0.66 -4.10 -17.07
N GLY A 181 -0.35 -4.73 -16.57
CA GLY A 181 -1.12 -5.70 -17.33
C GLY A 181 -2.24 -5.07 -18.17
N GLU A 182 -1.97 -4.04 -18.95
CA GLU A 182 -2.84 -3.62 -20.05
C GLU A 182 -2.49 -4.35 -21.35
#